data_11d9a431438e483b9ed6ef52e0b830fa
#
_entry.id   11d9a431438e483b9ed6ef52e0b830fa
#
_cell.length_a   1.000
_cell.length_b   1.000
_cell.length_c   1.000
_cell.angle_alpha   90.00
_cell.angle_beta   90.00
_cell.angle_gamma   90.00
#
_symmetry.space_group_name_H-M   'P 1'
#
loop_
_entity.id
_entity.type
_entity.pdbx_description
1 polymer ?
#
loop_
_entity_poly.entity_id
_entity_poly.type
_entity_poly.pdbx_seq_one_letter_code
_entity_poly.pdbx_strand_id
1 'polypeptide(L)'
;MEALVDDLDHTTIYKRNQDYSEESDGEGGLGNLNRLIVRPPGHSGKAKRGHLCFDAAFECGNLGRADHITELEYDLYIRPDTCRPRARFWFNFTVENVKQDQRVIFNIVNFGKEFTLYDKDMTPLVRSTSRQKWQRIPRRLIFYHKSLVHRGRKILSLAFGFDREEDVYQFAAAAPYSYSRLQKYLVTWQKKAENFATRETIAQSTQKRQIDLITIGDLNMKEPESKEENLTKTKSSEIKKRVVFVMARAHGGEPPASYICQGLLDYIISSAENASAIRDHIVIQVVPMLNPDGVFLGSQRADLLGSDPNRSWHRATTFAHPPLVAVKEHIRKITSEKKLQLDFIIDIHADISHEGVFVRGNSYDDVYRFERHAVLPKFLSLRLEAWRAEQCVYNAEPALAGSARRALPPPGVDAYTLAVSLAGRRLSPTGPYIHYTEDAYARIGRGVVKALCDYYRHIGVVPPRVGAPRKHRETRSRRRRRRAHYERERSVSWSPERRVLAARVLSPPLPQTSPAPRALPPRTARHSVLRARPQPPLHDNVLPIITGTAVRTPRLSVVDMSAYIRTPASPQRPRFSGSRFHNKHALRRARPRDITSDDYDTHESDS
;
A
#
# COMPACT_ATOMS: atom_id res chain seq x y z
N MET A 1 -4.89 9.21 25.27
CA MET A 1 -5.10 9.30 23.80
C MET A 1 -5.40 7.93 23.15
N GLU A 2 -5.12 6.81 23.82
CA GLU A 2 -5.43 5.46 23.34
C GLU A 2 -6.92 5.09 23.43
N ALA A 3 -7.64 5.59 24.42
CA ALA A 3 -9.06 5.23 24.65
C ALA A 3 -10.05 5.76 23.59
N LEU A 4 -9.69 6.78 22.81
CA LEU A 4 -10.57 7.36 21.77
C LEU A 4 -10.40 6.73 20.39
N VAL A 5 -9.36 5.90 20.19
CA VAL A 5 -9.14 5.19 18.92
C VAL A 5 -9.93 3.88 18.88
N ASP A 6 -10.17 3.26 20.03
CA ASP A 6 -10.88 1.98 20.11
C ASP A 6 -12.38 2.11 19.79
N ASP A 7 -13.00 3.28 20.04
CA ASP A 7 -14.42 3.51 19.71
C ASP A 7 -14.71 3.76 18.22
N LEU A 8 -13.68 4.05 17.43
CA LEU A 8 -13.83 4.29 15.98
C LEU A 8 -13.83 2.99 15.14
N ASP A 9 -13.44 1.87 15.74
CA ASP A 9 -13.29 0.59 15.03
C ASP A 9 -14.57 -0.28 15.03
N HIS A 10 -15.69 0.28 15.46
CA HIS A 10 -16.99 -0.39 15.43
C HIS A 10 -17.61 -0.41 14.01
N THR A 11 -16.92 -1.02 13.04
CA THR A 11 -17.65 -1.89 12.11
C THR A 11 -18.00 -3.14 12.92
N THR A 12 -19.01 -3.01 13.74
CA THR A 12 -19.51 -4.05 14.61
C THR A 12 -19.79 -5.27 13.75
N ILE A 13 -19.18 -6.39 14.06
CA ILE A 13 -19.67 -7.68 13.59
C ILE A 13 -20.99 -7.87 14.33
N TYR A 14 -22.08 -7.44 13.71
CA TYR A 14 -23.41 -7.56 14.33
C TYR A 14 -23.77 -9.05 14.39
N LYS A 15 -24.09 -9.56 15.59
CA LYS A 15 -24.93 -10.74 15.73
C LYS A 15 -26.32 -10.35 15.22
N ARG A 16 -26.63 -10.63 13.97
CA ARG A 16 -28.00 -10.59 13.47
C ARG A 16 -28.78 -11.76 14.08
N ASN A 17 -30.02 -11.50 14.52
CA ASN A 17 -30.94 -12.56 15.01
C ASN A 17 -30.99 -13.72 14.01
N GLN A 18 -31.01 -14.94 14.57
CA GLN A 18 -30.92 -16.22 13.86
C GLN A 18 -32.23 -16.54 13.12
N ASP A 19 -32.43 -15.96 11.95
CA ASP A 19 -33.35 -16.52 10.97
C ASP A 19 -32.55 -16.93 9.75
N TYR A 20 -32.18 -18.20 9.70
CA TYR A 20 -31.54 -18.81 8.54
C TYR A 20 -32.62 -19.09 7.48
N SER A 21 -32.72 -18.28 6.45
CA SER A 21 -33.48 -18.63 5.27
C SER A 21 -32.80 -19.80 4.53
N GLU A 22 -33.53 -20.91 4.39
CA GLU A 22 -33.00 -22.16 3.82
C GLU A 22 -32.82 -22.15 2.28
N GLU A 23 -33.07 -21.05 1.60
CA GLU A 23 -33.04 -21.01 0.15
C GLU A 23 -31.98 -20.05 -0.41
N SER A 24 -30.89 -20.61 -0.85
CA SER A 24 -30.09 -20.07 -1.96
C SER A 24 -29.24 -21.18 -2.54
N ASP A 25 -29.83 -21.99 -3.41
CA ASP A 25 -29.08 -22.70 -4.46
C ASP A 25 -28.54 -21.65 -5.46
N GLY A 26 -27.56 -20.88 -5.00
CA GLY A 26 -26.92 -19.84 -5.80
C GLY A 26 -25.98 -20.44 -6.83
N GLU A 27 -26.47 -20.70 -8.03
CA GLU A 27 -25.61 -20.63 -9.21
C GLU A 27 -24.82 -19.34 -9.13
N GLY A 28 -23.46 -19.43 -9.29
CA GLY A 28 -22.49 -18.37 -9.05
C GLY A 28 -22.84 -17.01 -9.63
N GLY A 29 -23.66 -16.26 -8.93
CA GLY A 29 -23.97 -14.87 -9.22
C GLY A 29 -22.71 -14.00 -9.09
N LEU A 30 -22.63 -12.92 -9.85
CA LEU A 30 -21.57 -11.90 -9.79
C LEU A 30 -21.52 -11.12 -8.48
N GLY A 31 -22.29 -11.55 -7.43
CA GLY A 31 -22.41 -10.91 -6.13
C GLY A 31 -21.45 -11.43 -5.08
N ASN A 32 -21.42 -10.75 -3.93
CA ASN A 32 -20.82 -11.29 -2.71
C ASN A 32 -21.76 -12.36 -2.11
N LEU A 33 -21.18 -13.35 -1.45
CA LEU A 33 -21.93 -14.31 -0.66
C LEU A 33 -22.73 -13.56 0.43
N ASN A 34 -23.99 -13.99 0.62
CA ASN A 34 -24.88 -13.47 1.64
C ASN A 34 -25.34 -14.65 2.51
N ARG A 35 -24.70 -14.84 3.67
CA ARG A 35 -25.00 -15.86 4.68
C ARG A 35 -25.18 -17.29 4.12
N LEU A 36 -24.27 -17.71 3.24
CA LEU A 36 -24.30 -19.02 2.61
C LEU A 36 -23.78 -20.10 3.59
N ILE A 37 -24.63 -21.08 3.94
CA ILE A 37 -24.20 -22.27 4.69
C ILE A 37 -23.64 -23.29 3.72
N VAL A 38 -22.35 -23.59 3.85
CA VAL A 38 -21.66 -24.58 3.01
C VAL A 38 -21.72 -25.95 3.68
N ARG A 39 -22.33 -26.91 3.00
CA ARG A 39 -22.53 -28.28 3.48
C ARG A 39 -21.48 -29.22 2.89
N PRO A 40 -21.12 -30.31 3.61
CA PRO A 40 -20.26 -31.35 3.03
C PRO A 40 -20.85 -31.93 1.75
N PRO A 41 -20.04 -32.32 0.78
CA PRO A 41 -20.52 -32.99 -0.44
C PRO A 41 -21.40 -34.20 -0.10
N GLY A 42 -22.57 -34.29 -0.78
CA GLY A 42 -23.53 -35.35 -0.55
C GLY A 42 -24.43 -35.23 0.69
N HIS A 43 -24.30 -34.14 1.48
CA HIS A 43 -25.18 -33.91 2.62
C HIS A 43 -26.50 -33.27 2.18
N SER A 44 -27.63 -34.02 2.32
CA SER A 44 -28.97 -33.59 1.96
C SER A 44 -29.84 -33.15 3.15
N GLY A 45 -29.36 -33.33 4.38
CA GLY A 45 -30.07 -32.99 5.60
C GLY A 45 -30.03 -31.51 5.99
N LYS A 46 -30.71 -31.15 7.08
CA LYS A 46 -30.67 -29.79 7.66
C LYS A 46 -29.26 -29.40 8.03
N ALA A 47 -28.94 -28.08 7.92
CA ALA A 47 -27.68 -27.54 8.36
C ALA A 47 -27.45 -27.86 9.86
N LYS A 48 -26.22 -28.23 10.20
CA LYS A 48 -25.78 -28.56 11.55
C LYS A 48 -24.70 -27.59 12.02
N ARG A 49 -24.50 -27.48 13.33
CA ARG A 49 -23.36 -26.77 13.89
C ARG A 49 -22.05 -27.34 13.30
N GLY A 50 -21.17 -26.47 12.83
CA GLY A 50 -19.95 -26.83 12.13
C GLY A 50 -20.06 -26.86 10.59
N HIS A 51 -21.26 -26.76 10.02
CA HIS A 51 -21.44 -26.37 8.63
C HIS A 51 -21.24 -24.87 8.53
N LEU A 52 -20.08 -24.44 8.05
CA LEU A 52 -19.69 -23.04 8.09
C LEU A 52 -20.64 -22.16 7.27
N CYS A 53 -21.03 -21.03 7.83
CA CYS A 53 -21.79 -20.00 7.14
C CYS A 53 -20.86 -18.85 6.76
N PHE A 54 -20.76 -18.56 5.46
CA PHE A 54 -19.94 -17.48 4.91
C PHE A 54 -20.81 -16.29 4.56
N ASP A 55 -20.33 -15.08 4.89
CA ASP A 55 -20.96 -13.82 4.51
C ASP A 55 -19.92 -12.80 4.08
N ALA A 56 -20.19 -12.08 3.00
CA ALA A 56 -19.42 -10.96 2.51
C ALA A 56 -20.33 -9.82 2.00
N ALA A 57 -21.64 -9.90 2.26
CA ALA A 57 -22.62 -8.90 1.84
C ALA A 57 -22.67 -7.70 2.80
N PHE A 58 -21.51 -7.16 3.14
CA PHE A 58 -21.35 -5.99 3.99
C PHE A 58 -20.32 -5.03 3.42
N GLU A 59 -20.23 -3.82 3.97
CA GLU A 59 -19.30 -2.78 3.47
C GLU A 59 -17.84 -3.27 3.48
N CYS A 60 -17.14 -3.12 2.36
CA CYS A 60 -15.80 -3.65 2.08
C CYS A 60 -15.72 -5.18 1.99
N GLY A 61 -16.83 -5.91 2.08
CA GLY A 61 -16.86 -7.36 1.94
C GLY A 61 -16.51 -7.79 0.52
N ASN A 62 -15.80 -8.91 0.37
CA ASN A 62 -15.52 -9.54 -0.90
C ASN A 62 -15.25 -11.03 -0.71
N LEU A 63 -16.20 -11.85 -1.10
CA LEU A 63 -16.11 -13.28 -1.34
C LEU A 63 -17.27 -13.68 -2.25
N GLY A 64 -16.97 -14.24 -3.44
CA GLY A 64 -18.00 -14.56 -4.42
C GLY A 64 -18.49 -16.01 -4.39
N ARG A 65 -17.67 -16.94 -3.88
CA ARG A 65 -18.01 -18.36 -3.80
C ARG A 65 -17.19 -19.07 -2.73
N ALA A 66 -17.76 -20.08 -2.08
CA ALA A 66 -17.09 -20.97 -1.14
C ALA A 66 -17.55 -22.42 -1.40
N ASP A 67 -16.60 -23.31 -1.65
CA ASP A 67 -16.83 -24.73 -1.91
C ASP A 67 -16.21 -25.58 -0.80
N HIS A 68 -16.94 -26.57 -0.29
CA HIS A 68 -16.43 -27.56 0.66
C HIS A 68 -15.80 -28.70 -0.12
N ILE A 69 -14.49 -28.87 -0.02
CA ILE A 69 -13.73 -29.82 -0.85
C ILE A 69 -13.50 -31.15 -0.10
N THR A 70 -13.03 -31.05 1.14
CA THR A 70 -12.85 -32.22 2.04
C THR A 70 -13.31 -31.84 3.45
N GLU A 71 -13.28 -32.75 4.41
CA GLU A 71 -13.69 -32.52 5.79
C GLU A 71 -13.09 -31.23 6.39
N LEU A 72 -11.86 -30.87 6.01
CA LEU A 72 -11.15 -29.70 6.55
C LEU A 72 -10.97 -28.58 5.51
N GLU A 73 -11.14 -28.84 4.22
CA GLU A 73 -10.73 -27.92 3.16
C GLU A 73 -11.92 -27.23 2.48
N TYR A 74 -11.77 -25.93 2.30
CA TYR A 74 -12.70 -25.07 1.58
C TYR A 74 -11.96 -24.27 0.53
N ASP A 75 -12.43 -24.30 -0.71
CA ASP A 75 -11.96 -23.43 -1.79
C ASP A 75 -12.79 -22.15 -1.82
N LEU A 76 -12.11 -21.02 -1.66
CA LEU A 76 -12.71 -19.69 -1.59
C LEU A 76 -12.32 -18.89 -2.83
N TYR A 77 -13.31 -18.24 -3.43
CA TYR A 77 -13.15 -17.45 -4.66
C TYR A 77 -13.45 -15.98 -4.38
N ILE A 78 -12.45 -15.14 -4.62
CA ILE A 78 -12.62 -13.69 -4.57
C ILE A 78 -13.54 -13.27 -5.72
N ARG A 79 -14.52 -12.43 -5.44
CA ARG A 79 -15.34 -11.79 -6.46
C ARG A 79 -14.47 -10.82 -7.27
N PRO A 80 -14.43 -10.90 -8.61
CA PRO A 80 -13.71 -9.94 -9.43
C PRO A 80 -14.37 -8.55 -9.38
N ASP A 81 -13.62 -7.52 -9.69
CA ASP A 81 -14.19 -6.20 -9.92
C ASP A 81 -15.08 -6.19 -11.17
N THR A 82 -16.06 -5.28 -11.21
CA THR A 82 -16.92 -5.05 -12.36
C THR A 82 -16.08 -4.84 -13.62
N CYS A 83 -16.37 -5.57 -14.68
CA CYS A 83 -15.65 -5.54 -15.98
C CYS A 83 -14.13 -5.78 -15.90
N ARG A 84 -13.60 -6.25 -14.76
CA ARG A 84 -12.16 -6.50 -14.56
C ARG A 84 -11.88 -7.86 -13.94
N PRO A 85 -11.98 -8.95 -14.73
CA PRO A 85 -11.87 -10.31 -14.22
C PRO A 85 -10.51 -10.64 -13.61
N ARG A 86 -9.46 -9.85 -13.88
CA ARG A 86 -8.12 -10.03 -13.28
C ARG A 86 -7.93 -9.25 -11.99
N ALA A 87 -8.81 -8.32 -11.63
CA ALA A 87 -8.72 -7.56 -10.37
C ALA A 87 -9.26 -8.39 -9.21
N ARG A 88 -8.45 -9.34 -8.72
CA ARG A 88 -8.75 -10.25 -7.60
C ARG A 88 -7.54 -10.37 -6.70
N PHE A 89 -7.56 -9.63 -5.60
CA PHE A 89 -6.58 -9.74 -4.50
C PHE A 89 -7.25 -9.45 -3.15
N TRP A 90 -8.11 -8.44 -3.10
CA TRP A 90 -8.83 -8.06 -1.90
C TRP A 90 -9.89 -9.11 -1.56
N PHE A 91 -9.87 -9.59 -0.32
CA PHE A 91 -10.92 -10.39 0.27
C PHE A 91 -11.20 -9.90 1.69
N ASN A 92 -12.45 -9.98 2.09
CA ASN A 92 -12.93 -9.64 3.42
C ASN A 92 -14.29 -10.32 3.62
N PHE A 93 -14.35 -11.31 4.50
CA PHE A 93 -15.54 -12.12 4.72
C PHE A 93 -15.65 -12.57 6.17
N THR A 94 -16.85 -12.94 6.60
CA THR A 94 -17.10 -13.53 7.91
C THR A 94 -17.42 -15.01 7.79
N VAL A 95 -17.14 -15.72 8.89
CA VAL A 95 -17.46 -17.13 9.08
C VAL A 95 -18.17 -17.28 10.42
N GLU A 96 -19.35 -17.88 10.43
CA GLU A 96 -20.14 -18.20 11.60
C GLU A 96 -20.61 -19.66 11.57
N ASN A 97 -21.38 -20.09 12.58
CA ASN A 97 -21.84 -21.47 12.77
C ASN A 97 -20.71 -22.49 12.91
N VAL A 98 -19.62 -22.06 13.51
CA VAL A 98 -18.44 -22.89 13.80
C VAL A 98 -18.69 -23.78 15.02
N LYS A 99 -17.87 -24.86 15.18
CA LYS A 99 -17.75 -25.61 16.44
C LYS A 99 -16.48 -25.20 17.17
N GLN A 100 -16.49 -25.30 18.48
CA GLN A 100 -15.27 -25.18 19.28
C GLN A 100 -14.25 -26.22 18.81
N ASP A 101 -12.99 -25.82 18.71
CA ASP A 101 -11.85 -26.61 18.21
C ASP A 101 -12.00 -27.14 16.78
N GLN A 102 -12.99 -26.69 16.02
CA GLN A 102 -13.09 -27.01 14.60
C GLN A 102 -11.90 -26.43 13.84
N ARG A 103 -11.24 -27.29 13.06
CA ARG A 103 -10.08 -26.95 12.24
C ARG A 103 -10.48 -26.84 10.79
N VAL A 104 -9.88 -25.87 10.08
CA VAL A 104 -10.17 -25.64 8.65
C VAL A 104 -8.90 -25.25 7.90
N ILE A 105 -8.91 -25.50 6.61
CA ILE A 105 -7.96 -24.96 5.63
C ILE A 105 -8.77 -24.19 4.60
N PHE A 106 -8.59 -22.87 4.57
CA PHE A 106 -9.18 -22.02 3.54
C PHE A 106 -8.17 -21.81 2.42
N ASN A 107 -8.51 -22.21 1.21
CA ASN A 107 -7.73 -22.02 0.01
C ASN A 107 -8.33 -20.86 -0.79
N ILE A 108 -7.65 -19.73 -0.88
CA ILE A 108 -8.05 -18.68 -1.82
C ILE A 108 -7.42 -18.98 -3.16
N VAL A 109 -8.24 -19.41 -4.15
CA VAL A 109 -7.76 -20.14 -5.33
C VAL A 109 -7.70 -19.32 -6.61
N ASN A 110 -8.19 -18.07 -6.63
CA ASN A 110 -8.39 -17.34 -7.87
C ASN A 110 -7.73 -15.95 -7.92
N PHE A 111 -6.56 -15.76 -7.29
CA PHE A 111 -5.82 -14.51 -7.38
C PHE A 111 -5.61 -14.06 -8.83
N GLY A 112 -5.71 -12.75 -9.07
CA GLY A 112 -5.49 -12.17 -10.39
C GLY A 112 -4.02 -12.00 -10.78
N LYS A 113 -3.10 -11.97 -9.81
CA LYS A 113 -1.64 -11.87 -10.00
C LYS A 113 -0.94 -13.04 -9.32
N GLU A 114 0.12 -13.56 -9.95
CA GLU A 114 0.93 -14.63 -9.38
C GLU A 114 1.96 -14.13 -8.35
N PHE A 115 2.55 -12.95 -8.61
CA PHE A 115 3.57 -12.38 -7.73
C PHE A 115 2.98 -11.28 -6.86
N THR A 116 2.91 -11.56 -5.57
CA THR A 116 2.29 -10.67 -4.58
C THR A 116 3.14 -10.61 -3.32
N LEU A 117 2.72 -9.79 -2.37
CA LEU A 117 3.35 -9.74 -1.05
C LEU A 117 3.25 -11.05 -0.25
N TYR A 118 2.35 -11.99 -0.64
CA TYR A 118 2.32 -13.34 -0.03
C TYR A 118 3.59 -14.14 -0.35
N ASP A 119 4.27 -13.88 -1.47
CA ASP A 119 5.61 -14.40 -1.74
C ASP A 119 6.69 -13.82 -0.79
N LYS A 120 6.36 -12.70 -0.11
CA LYS A 120 7.27 -11.92 0.74
C LYS A 120 6.84 -11.91 2.22
N ASP A 121 6.24 -13.01 2.69
CA ASP A 121 5.80 -13.21 4.08
C ASP A 121 4.61 -12.34 4.55
N MET A 122 3.85 -11.73 3.66
CA MET A 122 2.54 -11.19 4.00
C MET A 122 1.65 -12.29 4.58
N THR A 123 0.86 -11.97 5.61
CA THR A 123 -0.16 -12.87 6.14
C THR A 123 -1.50 -12.14 6.26
N PRO A 124 -2.63 -12.84 6.08
CA PRO A 124 -3.96 -12.29 6.32
C PRO A 124 -4.17 -11.90 7.78
N LEU A 125 -5.25 -11.18 8.00
CA LEU A 125 -5.73 -10.75 9.31
C LEU A 125 -7.01 -11.50 9.67
N VAL A 126 -7.21 -11.69 10.97
CA VAL A 126 -8.43 -12.24 11.55
C VAL A 126 -8.83 -11.45 12.79
N ARG A 127 -10.13 -11.30 13.02
CA ARG A 127 -10.73 -10.83 14.26
C ARG A 127 -12.01 -11.64 14.56
N SER A 128 -12.59 -11.48 15.74
CA SER A 128 -13.88 -12.11 16.06
C SER A 128 -14.76 -11.17 16.88
N THR A 129 -16.03 -11.55 17.10
CA THR A 129 -16.99 -10.77 17.90
C THR A 129 -16.52 -10.54 19.32
N SER A 130 -15.84 -11.50 19.95
CA SER A 130 -15.27 -11.34 21.28
C SER A 130 -13.87 -10.70 21.29
N ARG A 131 -13.20 -10.61 20.13
CA ARG A 131 -11.85 -10.05 19.95
C ARG A 131 -11.84 -9.14 18.73
N GLN A 132 -12.28 -7.91 18.92
CA GLN A 132 -12.49 -6.93 17.86
C GLN A 132 -11.20 -6.46 17.19
N LYS A 133 -10.06 -6.51 17.91
CA LYS A 133 -8.78 -6.06 17.38
C LYS A 133 -8.24 -7.02 16.33
N TRP A 134 -7.86 -6.50 15.15
CA TRP A 134 -7.25 -7.28 14.08
C TRP A 134 -5.93 -7.92 14.52
N GLN A 135 -5.77 -9.21 14.27
CA GLN A 135 -4.58 -9.99 14.55
C GLN A 135 -4.08 -10.67 13.29
N ARG A 136 -2.77 -10.70 13.10
CA ARG A 136 -2.18 -11.42 11.97
C ARG A 136 -2.17 -12.91 12.23
N ILE A 137 -2.57 -13.67 11.22
CA ILE A 137 -2.44 -15.13 11.25
C ILE A 137 -0.94 -15.46 11.19
N PRO A 138 -0.42 -16.33 12.09
CA PRO A 138 0.99 -16.68 12.13
C PRO A 138 1.50 -17.22 10.79
N ARG A 139 2.70 -16.79 10.36
CA ARG A 139 3.28 -17.16 9.06
C ARG A 139 3.35 -18.68 8.83
N ARG A 140 3.61 -19.47 9.89
CA ARG A 140 3.64 -20.94 9.82
C ARG A 140 2.33 -21.60 9.41
N LEU A 141 1.21 -20.88 9.46
CA LEU A 141 -0.12 -21.36 9.10
C LEU A 141 -0.56 -20.88 7.70
N ILE A 142 0.32 -20.18 6.99
CA ILE A 142 0.04 -19.56 5.70
C ILE A 142 0.98 -20.15 4.65
N PHE A 143 0.41 -20.64 3.55
CA PHE A 143 1.16 -21.22 2.45
C PHE A 143 0.70 -20.57 1.13
N TYR A 144 1.61 -19.92 0.45
CA TYR A 144 1.36 -19.39 -0.89
C TYR A 144 2.18 -20.19 -1.89
N HIS A 145 1.50 -21.04 -2.66
CA HIS A 145 2.15 -22.07 -3.47
C HIS A 145 1.40 -22.36 -4.78
N LYS A 146 2.09 -22.97 -5.75
CA LYS A 146 1.45 -23.48 -6.96
C LYS A 146 0.66 -24.75 -6.64
N SER A 147 -0.60 -24.81 -7.03
CA SER A 147 -1.48 -25.95 -6.87
C SER A 147 -1.74 -26.64 -8.20
N LEU A 148 -1.44 -27.93 -8.31
CA LEU A 148 -1.72 -28.72 -9.52
C LEU A 148 -3.21 -28.92 -9.72
N VAL A 149 -3.99 -29.08 -8.65
CA VAL A 149 -5.45 -29.20 -8.69
C VAL A 149 -6.08 -27.94 -9.29
N HIS A 150 -5.49 -26.77 -9.03
CA HIS A 150 -5.95 -25.47 -9.54
C HIS A 150 -5.20 -25.04 -10.82
N ARG A 151 -4.90 -26.00 -11.71
CA ARG A 151 -4.26 -25.75 -13.03
C ARG A 151 -2.91 -25.04 -12.94
N GLY A 152 -2.11 -25.34 -11.91
CA GLY A 152 -0.79 -24.73 -11.69
C GLY A 152 -0.80 -23.29 -11.22
N ARG A 153 -1.97 -22.71 -10.91
CA ARG A 153 -2.08 -21.37 -10.36
C ARG A 153 -1.55 -21.30 -8.92
N LYS A 154 -1.04 -20.15 -8.51
CA LYS A 154 -0.73 -19.90 -7.10
C LYS A 154 -2.00 -19.69 -6.30
N ILE A 155 -2.10 -20.38 -5.17
CA ILE A 155 -3.19 -20.26 -4.20
C ILE A 155 -2.64 -19.90 -2.82
N LEU A 156 -3.48 -19.30 -2.00
CA LEU A 156 -3.17 -19.01 -0.60
C LEU A 156 -3.96 -19.97 0.29
N SER A 157 -3.26 -20.92 0.89
CA SER A 157 -3.82 -21.82 1.88
C SER A 157 -3.55 -21.26 3.28
N LEU A 158 -4.58 -21.10 4.09
CA LEU A 158 -4.50 -20.71 5.49
C LEU A 158 -5.15 -21.76 6.37
N ALA A 159 -4.40 -22.25 7.35
CA ALA A 159 -4.91 -23.16 8.37
C ALA A 159 -5.39 -22.36 9.58
N PHE A 160 -6.58 -22.69 10.07
CA PHE A 160 -7.17 -22.00 11.21
C PHE A 160 -7.94 -22.97 12.12
N GLY A 161 -7.99 -22.68 13.43
CA GLY A 161 -8.79 -23.39 14.40
C GLY A 161 -9.71 -22.41 15.12
N PHE A 162 -11.01 -22.68 15.14
CA PHE A 162 -11.99 -21.89 15.84
C PHE A 162 -12.02 -22.27 17.32
N ASP A 163 -11.84 -21.32 18.21
CA ASP A 163 -11.76 -21.55 19.66
C ASP A 163 -13.04 -21.20 20.42
N ARG A 164 -13.99 -20.54 19.74
CA ARG A 164 -15.29 -20.15 20.32
C ARG A 164 -16.41 -20.35 19.31
N GLU A 165 -17.37 -21.18 19.64
CA GLU A 165 -18.50 -21.49 18.74
C GLU A 165 -19.53 -20.37 18.60
N GLU A 166 -19.57 -19.45 19.57
CA GLU A 166 -20.49 -18.30 19.55
C GLU A 166 -19.94 -17.07 18.82
N ASP A 167 -18.66 -17.11 18.45
CA ASP A 167 -18.04 -16.01 17.74
C ASP A 167 -18.32 -16.04 16.25
N VAL A 168 -18.51 -14.87 15.68
CA VAL A 168 -18.36 -14.63 14.24
C VAL A 168 -16.93 -14.22 13.97
N TYR A 169 -16.23 -14.95 13.12
CA TYR A 169 -14.85 -14.68 12.74
C TYR A 169 -14.82 -13.92 11.43
N GLN A 170 -13.98 -12.89 11.36
CA GLN A 170 -13.79 -12.11 10.12
C GLN A 170 -12.35 -12.23 9.65
N PHE A 171 -12.18 -12.55 8.36
CA PHE A 171 -10.90 -12.69 7.68
C PHE A 171 -10.73 -11.60 6.63
N ALA A 172 -9.54 -11.00 6.54
CA ALA A 172 -9.26 -9.97 5.53
C ALA A 172 -7.80 -9.99 5.07
N ALA A 173 -7.56 -9.56 3.83
CA ALA A 173 -6.22 -9.40 3.28
C ALA A 173 -5.41 -8.34 4.03
N ALA A 174 -6.05 -7.24 4.43
CA ALA A 174 -5.52 -6.17 5.27
C ALA A 174 -6.66 -5.59 6.12
N ALA A 175 -6.36 -4.82 7.17
CA ALA A 175 -7.37 -4.19 8.02
C ALA A 175 -8.27 -3.27 7.18
N PRO A 176 -9.58 -3.56 7.06
CA PRO A 176 -10.49 -2.76 6.26
C PRO A 176 -10.62 -1.33 6.81
N TYR A 177 -10.78 -0.37 5.90
CA TYR A 177 -11.13 1.01 6.22
C TYR A 177 -12.34 1.39 5.36
N SER A 178 -13.52 1.38 5.95
CA SER A 178 -14.79 1.58 5.25
C SER A 178 -15.12 3.05 5.02
N TYR A 179 -16.07 3.34 4.12
CA TYR A 179 -16.60 4.69 3.94
C TYR A 179 -17.33 5.19 5.20
N SER A 180 -18.12 4.30 5.84
CA SER A 180 -18.81 4.63 7.09
C SER A 180 -17.85 4.97 8.23
N ARG A 181 -16.70 4.25 8.31
CA ARG A 181 -15.62 4.59 9.25
C ARG A 181 -15.05 5.97 8.96
N LEU A 182 -14.78 6.28 7.68
CA LEU A 182 -14.29 7.61 7.29
C LEU A 182 -15.28 8.70 7.74
N GLN A 183 -16.57 8.54 7.46
CA GLN A 183 -17.56 9.56 7.80
C GLN A 183 -17.66 9.79 9.32
N LYS A 184 -17.68 8.73 10.13
CA LYS A 184 -17.63 8.84 11.60
C LYS A 184 -16.37 9.55 12.07
N TYR A 185 -15.22 9.20 11.51
CA TYR A 185 -13.94 9.85 11.81
C TYR A 185 -13.99 11.34 11.48
N LEU A 186 -14.44 11.71 10.27
CA LEU A 186 -14.47 13.10 9.82
C LEU A 186 -15.40 13.99 10.69
N VAL A 187 -16.53 13.46 11.14
CA VAL A 187 -17.41 14.19 12.08
C VAL A 187 -16.70 14.50 13.40
N THR A 188 -15.96 13.54 13.94
CA THR A 188 -15.20 13.74 15.19
C THR A 188 -14.00 14.64 14.96
N TRP A 189 -13.28 14.44 13.85
CA TRP A 189 -12.12 15.22 13.48
C TRP A 189 -12.45 16.69 13.23
N GLN A 190 -13.57 16.98 12.54
CA GLN A 190 -14.01 18.33 12.22
C GLN A 190 -14.23 19.18 13.48
N LYS A 191 -14.81 18.59 14.54
CA LYS A 191 -14.98 19.27 15.84
C LYS A 191 -13.62 19.69 16.47
N LYS A 192 -12.57 18.86 16.28
CA LYS A 192 -11.22 19.15 16.77
C LYS A 192 -10.48 20.15 15.88
N ALA A 193 -10.85 20.21 14.63
CA ALA A 193 -10.20 21.02 13.59
C ALA A 193 -10.91 22.37 13.31
N GLU A 194 -11.95 22.70 14.04
CA GLU A 194 -12.85 23.84 13.80
C GLU A 194 -12.10 25.17 13.56
N ASN A 195 -11.02 25.41 14.30
CA ASN A 195 -10.21 26.62 14.15
C ASN A 195 -9.16 26.55 13.03
N PHE A 196 -8.98 25.42 12.37
CA PHE A 196 -7.88 25.20 11.42
C PHE A 196 -8.32 24.74 10.05
N ALA A 197 -9.53 24.21 9.93
CA ALA A 197 -9.93 23.53 8.70
C ALA A 197 -11.44 23.69 8.42
N THR A 198 -11.75 23.65 7.12
CA THR A 198 -13.12 23.52 6.61
C THR A 198 -13.29 22.19 5.91
N ARG A 199 -14.51 21.66 5.93
CA ARG A 199 -14.91 20.47 5.19
C ARG A 199 -16.10 20.81 4.31
N GLU A 200 -16.00 20.47 3.03
CA GLU A 200 -17.08 20.63 2.06
C GLU A 200 -17.24 19.37 1.20
N THR A 201 -18.43 19.14 0.67
CA THR A 201 -18.70 18.09 -0.30
C THR A 201 -18.56 18.64 -1.70
N ILE A 202 -17.52 18.27 -2.44
CA ILE A 202 -17.26 18.75 -3.80
C ILE A 202 -17.99 17.97 -4.88
N ALA A 203 -18.41 16.76 -4.60
CA ALA A 203 -19.19 15.89 -5.49
C ALA A 203 -19.90 14.78 -4.75
N GLN A 204 -20.74 14.06 -5.47
CA GLN A 204 -21.24 12.76 -5.08
C GLN A 204 -20.75 11.70 -6.06
N SER A 205 -20.46 10.50 -5.55
CA SER A 205 -20.18 9.33 -6.40
C SER A 205 -21.42 8.88 -7.16
N THR A 206 -21.27 7.90 -8.04
CA THR A 206 -22.38 7.30 -8.79
C THR A 206 -23.48 6.74 -7.87
N GLN A 207 -23.11 6.18 -6.72
CA GLN A 207 -24.05 5.75 -5.68
C GLN A 207 -24.36 6.81 -4.61
N LYS A 208 -24.20 8.09 -4.94
CA LYS A 208 -24.55 9.24 -4.09
C LYS A 208 -23.76 9.34 -2.78
N ARG A 209 -22.59 8.69 -2.66
CA ARG A 209 -21.69 8.89 -1.53
C ARG A 209 -20.94 10.20 -1.69
N GLN A 210 -20.79 10.94 -0.59
CA GLN A 210 -20.12 12.22 -0.58
C GLN A 210 -18.62 12.08 -0.85
N ILE A 211 -18.10 13.00 -1.66
CA ILE A 211 -16.68 13.22 -1.87
C ILE A 211 -16.30 14.46 -1.09
N ASP A 212 -15.63 14.26 0.02
CA ASP A 212 -15.22 15.33 0.92
C ASP A 212 -13.94 15.99 0.41
N LEU A 213 -13.89 17.31 0.47
CA LEU A 213 -12.69 18.12 0.41
C LEU A 213 -12.46 18.78 1.76
N ILE A 214 -11.29 18.58 2.31
CA ILE A 214 -10.86 19.18 3.56
C ILE A 214 -9.81 20.23 3.22
N THR A 215 -10.04 21.47 3.60
CA THR A 215 -9.08 22.57 3.45
C THR A 215 -8.54 22.97 4.80
N ILE A 216 -7.21 22.89 4.97
CA ILE A 216 -6.50 23.20 6.21
C ILE A 216 -5.60 24.42 5.96
N GLY A 217 -5.69 25.40 6.83
CA GLY A 217 -5.06 26.70 6.68
C GLY A 217 -6.00 27.73 6.07
N ASP A 218 -5.64 29.01 6.19
CA ASP A 218 -6.48 30.13 5.74
C ASP A 218 -6.27 30.40 4.24
N LEU A 219 -7.33 30.31 3.44
CA LEU A 219 -7.33 30.71 2.05
C LEU A 219 -7.42 32.24 1.90
N ASN A 220 -7.96 32.94 2.89
CA ASN A 220 -8.10 34.39 2.88
C ASN A 220 -6.80 35.04 3.34
N MET A 221 -6.12 35.73 2.45
CA MET A 221 -4.98 36.57 2.80
C MET A 221 -5.50 37.74 3.67
N LYS A 222 -5.28 37.66 4.99
CA LYS A 222 -5.12 38.90 5.75
C LYS A 222 -3.79 39.48 5.30
N GLU A 223 -3.83 40.61 4.62
CA GLU A 223 -2.60 41.36 4.37
C GLU A 223 -1.93 41.61 5.72
N PRO A 224 -0.62 41.34 5.85
CA PRO A 224 0.06 41.76 7.05
C PRO A 224 -0.13 43.27 7.17
N GLU A 225 -0.79 43.75 8.23
CA GLU A 225 -0.83 45.15 8.58
C GLU A 225 0.61 45.63 8.79
N SER A 226 1.28 45.97 7.70
CA SER A 226 2.56 46.63 7.76
C SER A 226 2.28 48.11 8.13
N LYS A 227 2.37 48.40 9.42
CA LYS A 227 2.64 49.76 9.92
C LYS A 227 4.02 50.19 9.47
N GLU A 228 4.16 50.57 8.21
CA GLU A 228 5.25 51.42 7.74
C GLU A 228 4.86 51.96 6.35
N GLU A 229 4.22 53.14 6.39
CA GLU A 229 4.19 54.04 5.26
C GLU A 229 5.61 54.51 4.95
N ASN A 230 5.93 54.59 3.67
CA ASN A 230 7.09 55.18 2.99
C ASN A 230 8.27 54.28 2.67
N LEU A 231 8.37 53.83 1.48
CA LEU A 231 9.35 54.21 0.44
C LEU A 231 9.31 53.20 -0.75
N THR A 232 9.15 53.81 -1.96
CA THR A 232 9.42 53.20 -3.28
C THR A 232 8.60 51.96 -3.68
N LYS A 233 7.57 52.21 -4.49
CA LYS A 233 6.85 51.22 -5.33
C LYS A 233 7.78 50.60 -6.36
N THR A 234 8.67 49.73 -5.96
CA THR A 234 9.18 48.66 -6.82
C THR A 234 8.11 47.57 -6.81
N LYS A 235 7.65 47.14 -7.98
CA LYS A 235 6.67 46.07 -8.22
C LYS A 235 6.84 44.93 -7.21
N SER A 236 6.11 44.95 -6.09
CA SER A 236 6.05 43.82 -5.19
C SER A 236 5.33 42.70 -5.94
N SER A 237 6.06 41.65 -6.32
CA SER A 237 5.43 40.44 -6.82
C SER A 237 4.42 39.99 -5.73
N GLU A 238 3.14 40.02 -6.01
CA GLU A 238 2.07 39.59 -5.10
C GLU A 238 2.48 38.22 -4.50
N ILE A 239 2.59 38.16 -3.17
CA ILE A 239 2.99 36.93 -2.47
C ILE A 239 1.83 35.94 -2.57
N LYS A 240 2.00 34.94 -3.42
CA LYS A 240 0.98 33.89 -3.61
C LYS A 240 0.97 32.91 -2.44
N LYS A 241 -0.22 32.60 -1.95
CA LYS A 241 -0.43 31.53 -0.95
C LYS A 241 -0.17 30.18 -1.61
N ARG A 242 0.71 29.36 -1.00
CA ARG A 242 1.06 28.06 -1.55
C ARG A 242 0.07 26.99 -1.14
N VAL A 243 -0.24 26.10 -2.07
CA VAL A 243 -1.21 25.02 -1.91
C VAL A 243 -0.55 23.68 -2.17
N VAL A 244 -0.83 22.70 -1.31
CA VAL A 244 -0.54 21.28 -1.52
C VAL A 244 -1.85 20.52 -1.61
N PHE A 245 -2.07 19.79 -2.69
CA PHE A 245 -3.25 18.96 -2.88
C PHE A 245 -2.91 17.50 -2.63
N VAL A 246 -3.65 16.84 -1.74
CA VAL A 246 -3.47 15.43 -1.37
C VAL A 246 -4.77 14.68 -1.66
N MET A 247 -4.68 13.53 -2.28
CA MET A 247 -5.82 12.63 -2.42
C MET A 247 -5.42 11.21 -2.06
N ALA A 248 -6.39 10.42 -1.65
CA ALA A 248 -6.18 9.05 -1.22
C ALA A 248 -7.32 8.14 -1.66
N ARG A 249 -7.09 6.84 -1.61
CA ARG A 249 -8.08 5.78 -1.78
C ARG A 249 -8.79 5.82 -3.13
N ALA A 250 -8.04 5.97 -4.22
CA ALA A 250 -8.56 5.79 -5.58
C ALA A 250 -8.96 4.32 -5.85
N HIS A 251 -8.36 3.37 -5.15
CA HIS A 251 -8.67 1.94 -5.27
C HIS A 251 -9.22 1.37 -3.96
N GLY A 252 -10.33 0.61 -4.07
CA GLY A 252 -11.05 0.06 -2.93
C GLY A 252 -10.23 -0.94 -2.10
N GLY A 253 -9.38 -1.75 -2.72
CA GLY A 253 -8.52 -2.75 -2.06
C GLY A 253 -7.23 -2.19 -1.44
N GLU A 254 -7.12 -0.86 -1.27
CA GLU A 254 -5.93 -0.18 -0.74
C GLU A 254 -6.18 0.53 0.61
N PRO A 255 -6.66 -0.16 1.69
CA PRO A 255 -6.93 0.46 2.99
C PRO A 255 -5.78 1.30 3.57
N PRO A 256 -4.48 0.95 3.39
CA PRO A 256 -3.37 1.73 3.90
C PRO A 256 -3.39 3.21 3.49
N ALA A 257 -3.88 3.51 2.28
CA ALA A 257 -4.00 4.90 1.82
C ALA A 257 -4.89 5.75 2.74
N SER A 258 -6.00 5.17 3.24
CA SER A 258 -6.90 5.84 4.19
C SER A 258 -6.29 6.01 5.57
N TYR A 259 -5.57 5.00 6.11
CA TYR A 259 -4.87 5.13 7.39
C TYR A 259 -3.75 6.17 7.34
N ILE A 260 -3.02 6.26 6.22
CA ILE A 260 -1.99 7.29 6.00
C ILE A 260 -2.63 8.66 5.95
N CYS A 261 -3.73 8.82 5.19
CA CYS A 261 -4.47 10.07 5.10
C CYS A 261 -5.01 10.50 6.48
N GLN A 262 -5.58 9.58 7.27
CA GLN A 262 -6.00 9.86 8.64
C GLN A 262 -4.83 10.33 9.51
N GLY A 263 -3.69 9.65 9.46
CA GLY A 263 -2.49 10.05 10.22
C GLY A 263 -1.92 11.41 9.82
N LEU A 264 -2.08 11.80 8.53
CA LEU A 264 -1.76 13.14 8.04
C LEU A 264 -2.72 14.17 8.65
N LEU A 265 -4.04 13.92 8.57
CA LEU A 265 -5.08 14.81 9.09
C LEU A 265 -4.97 15.00 10.60
N ASP A 266 -4.75 13.94 11.37
CA ASP A 266 -4.58 14.01 12.83
C ASP A 266 -3.33 14.80 13.23
N TYR A 267 -2.24 14.58 12.49
CA TYR A 267 -0.99 15.28 12.82
C TYR A 267 -1.05 16.77 12.50
N ILE A 268 -1.66 17.14 11.38
CA ILE A 268 -1.65 18.54 10.93
C ILE A 268 -2.45 19.47 11.85
N ILE A 269 -3.47 18.97 12.55
CA ILE A 269 -4.24 19.76 13.53
C ILE A 269 -3.64 19.71 14.94
N SER A 270 -2.57 18.94 15.16
CA SER A 270 -1.93 18.83 16.47
C SER A 270 -1.15 20.10 16.85
N SER A 271 -0.80 20.20 18.13
CA SER A 271 0.07 21.27 18.67
C SER A 271 1.56 21.10 18.36
N ALA A 272 1.93 20.09 17.53
CA ALA A 272 3.33 19.88 17.18
C ALA A 272 3.88 21.08 16.37
N GLU A 273 5.11 21.53 16.68
CA GLU A 273 5.79 22.66 16.03
C GLU A 273 5.73 22.63 14.50
N ASN A 274 5.99 21.47 13.89
CA ASN A 274 5.93 21.34 12.44
C ASN A 274 4.50 21.47 11.90
N ALA A 275 3.50 21.01 12.65
CA ALA A 275 2.10 21.10 12.25
C ALA A 275 1.59 22.54 12.31
N SER A 276 1.89 23.27 13.38
CA SER A 276 1.58 24.70 13.47
C SER A 276 2.29 25.48 12.37
N ALA A 277 3.61 25.31 12.25
CA ALA A 277 4.40 26.04 11.26
C ALA A 277 3.93 25.85 9.82
N ILE A 278 3.45 24.64 9.45
CA ILE A 278 2.94 24.43 8.07
C ILE A 278 1.54 25.02 7.89
N ARG A 279 0.65 24.91 8.88
CA ARG A 279 -0.71 25.51 8.81
C ARG A 279 -0.68 27.04 8.63
N ASP A 280 0.28 27.70 9.31
CA ASP A 280 0.40 29.16 9.29
C ASP A 280 0.86 29.71 7.94
N HIS A 281 1.52 28.87 7.10
CA HIS A 281 2.14 29.33 5.85
C HIS A 281 1.63 28.65 4.60
N ILE A 282 1.04 27.44 4.72
CA ILE A 282 0.68 26.59 3.60
C ILE A 282 -0.77 26.15 3.74
N VAL A 283 -1.52 26.20 2.64
CA VAL A 283 -2.83 25.57 2.56
C VAL A 283 -2.66 24.12 2.13
N ILE A 284 -3.22 23.20 2.88
CA ILE A 284 -3.26 21.79 2.51
C ILE A 284 -4.71 21.41 2.24
N GLN A 285 -4.96 20.90 1.04
CA GLN A 285 -6.26 20.41 0.62
C GLN A 285 -6.23 18.90 0.47
N VAL A 286 -7.22 18.22 1.03
CA VAL A 286 -7.22 16.75 1.12
C VAL A 286 -8.57 16.18 0.66
N VAL A 287 -8.53 15.25 -0.31
CA VAL A 287 -9.64 14.38 -0.66
C VAL A 287 -9.35 13.00 -0.04
N PRO A 288 -9.96 12.64 1.11
CA PRO A 288 -9.55 11.47 1.89
C PRO A 288 -9.97 10.13 1.26
N MET A 289 -11.00 10.11 0.41
CA MET A 289 -11.47 8.91 -0.27
C MET A 289 -12.04 9.26 -1.65
N LEU A 290 -11.27 8.99 -2.70
CA LEU A 290 -11.65 9.35 -4.08
C LEU A 290 -12.69 8.38 -4.67
N ASN A 291 -12.67 7.10 -4.27
CA ASN A 291 -13.55 6.05 -4.80
C ASN A 291 -14.37 5.37 -3.70
N PRO A 292 -15.34 6.07 -3.08
CA PRO A 292 -16.13 5.49 -1.99
C PRO A 292 -17.03 4.33 -2.44
N ASP A 293 -17.47 4.29 -3.69
CA ASP A 293 -18.28 3.19 -4.22
C ASP A 293 -17.46 1.90 -4.34
N GLY A 294 -16.24 1.98 -4.88
CA GLY A 294 -15.34 0.84 -4.94
C GLY A 294 -14.95 0.33 -3.55
N VAL A 295 -14.80 1.23 -2.57
CA VAL A 295 -14.57 0.86 -1.15
C VAL A 295 -15.76 0.13 -0.58
N PHE A 296 -16.97 0.68 -0.75
CA PHE A 296 -18.20 0.10 -0.22
C PHE A 296 -18.47 -1.30 -0.78
N LEU A 297 -18.30 -1.45 -2.10
CA LEU A 297 -18.50 -2.72 -2.80
C LEU A 297 -17.41 -3.77 -2.54
N GLY A 298 -16.30 -3.40 -1.89
CA GLY A 298 -15.16 -4.29 -1.71
C GLY A 298 -14.40 -4.59 -3.02
N SER A 299 -14.41 -3.65 -3.96
CA SER A 299 -13.63 -3.77 -5.20
C SER A 299 -12.14 -3.69 -4.89
N GLN A 300 -11.34 -4.46 -5.64
CA GLN A 300 -9.88 -4.37 -5.54
C GLN A 300 -9.39 -3.02 -6.08
N ARG A 301 -9.88 -2.59 -7.25
CA ARG A 301 -9.33 -1.46 -7.99
C ARG A 301 -10.37 -0.58 -8.67
N ALA A 302 -11.41 -1.18 -9.24
CA ALA A 302 -12.38 -0.47 -10.06
C ALA A 302 -13.35 0.40 -9.24
N ASP A 303 -13.94 1.39 -9.92
CA ASP A 303 -15.16 2.06 -9.48
C ASP A 303 -16.40 1.20 -9.76
N LEU A 304 -17.59 1.74 -9.53
CA LEU A 304 -18.85 1.03 -9.77
C LEU A 304 -19.02 0.57 -11.22
N LEU A 305 -18.57 1.37 -12.17
CA LEU A 305 -18.73 1.13 -13.61
C LEU A 305 -17.58 0.29 -14.21
N GLY A 306 -16.67 -0.23 -13.39
CA GLY A 306 -15.56 -1.06 -13.83
C GLY A 306 -14.34 -0.28 -14.33
N SER A 307 -14.34 1.04 -14.23
CA SER A 307 -13.20 1.86 -14.59
C SER A 307 -12.14 1.89 -13.48
N ASP A 308 -10.87 1.96 -13.87
CA ASP A 308 -9.79 2.26 -12.95
C ASP A 308 -9.66 3.79 -12.77
N PRO A 309 -9.96 4.35 -11.59
CA PRO A 309 -9.89 5.80 -11.39
C PRO A 309 -8.49 6.37 -11.69
N ASN A 310 -7.43 5.60 -11.42
CA ASN A 310 -6.06 6.04 -11.68
C ASN A 310 -5.55 5.71 -13.10
N ARG A 311 -6.46 5.40 -14.03
CA ARG A 311 -6.22 5.30 -15.48
C ARG A 311 -7.20 6.16 -16.28
N SER A 312 -8.16 6.80 -15.63
CA SER A 312 -9.29 7.45 -16.30
C SER A 312 -9.24 8.99 -16.24
N TRP A 313 -8.23 9.60 -15.64
CA TRP A 313 -8.14 11.04 -15.46
C TRP A 313 -8.19 11.83 -16.78
N HIS A 314 -7.56 11.35 -17.86
CA HIS A 314 -7.55 12.04 -19.16
C HIS A 314 -8.90 11.98 -19.88
N ARG A 315 -9.72 10.95 -19.60
CA ARG A 315 -11.04 10.71 -20.24
C ARG A 315 -12.22 10.80 -19.27
N ALA A 316 -12.01 11.36 -18.08
CA ALA A 316 -13.06 11.45 -17.07
C ALA A 316 -14.26 12.26 -17.58
N THR A 317 -15.47 11.73 -17.39
CA THR A 317 -16.74 12.36 -17.71
C THR A 317 -17.60 12.48 -16.45
N THR A 318 -18.50 13.46 -16.44
CA THR A 318 -19.40 13.73 -15.32
C THR A 318 -20.32 12.53 -15.01
N PHE A 319 -20.71 11.79 -16.04
CA PHE A 319 -21.54 10.60 -15.89
C PHE A 319 -20.78 9.42 -15.28
N ALA A 320 -19.62 9.08 -15.86
CA ALA A 320 -18.90 7.86 -15.48
C ALA A 320 -17.98 8.07 -14.26
N HIS A 321 -17.42 9.27 -14.10
CA HIS A 321 -16.38 9.54 -13.12
C HIS A 321 -16.61 10.87 -12.37
N PRO A 322 -17.79 11.09 -11.74
CA PRO A 322 -18.10 12.36 -11.08
C PRO A 322 -17.01 12.85 -10.11
N PRO A 323 -16.39 11.96 -9.26
CA PRO A 323 -15.32 12.38 -8.35
C PRO A 323 -14.07 12.92 -9.08
N LEU A 324 -13.70 12.29 -10.20
CA LEU A 324 -12.51 12.71 -10.96
C LEU A 324 -12.73 14.06 -11.61
N VAL A 325 -13.92 14.30 -12.17
CA VAL A 325 -14.29 15.58 -12.80
C VAL A 325 -14.28 16.69 -11.76
N ALA A 326 -14.89 16.49 -10.59
CA ALA A 326 -14.93 17.46 -9.51
C ALA A 326 -13.52 17.86 -9.04
N VAL A 327 -12.63 16.88 -8.84
CA VAL A 327 -11.23 17.15 -8.47
C VAL A 327 -10.50 17.92 -9.58
N LYS A 328 -10.68 17.56 -10.87
CA LYS A 328 -10.08 18.30 -12.00
C LYS A 328 -10.54 19.76 -12.03
N GLU A 329 -11.82 19.99 -11.85
CA GLU A 329 -12.40 21.35 -11.81
C GLU A 329 -11.88 22.14 -10.62
N HIS A 330 -11.77 21.49 -9.45
CA HIS A 330 -11.22 22.12 -8.26
C HIS A 330 -9.74 22.52 -8.45
N ILE A 331 -8.90 21.63 -8.99
CA ILE A 331 -7.50 21.95 -9.32
C ILE A 331 -7.41 23.10 -10.34
N ARG A 332 -8.33 23.14 -11.33
CA ARG A 332 -8.39 24.22 -12.30
C ARG A 332 -8.75 25.56 -11.62
N LYS A 333 -9.70 25.56 -10.66
CA LYS A 333 -10.05 26.75 -9.86
C LYS A 333 -8.84 27.27 -9.09
N ILE A 334 -8.12 26.40 -8.36
CA ILE A 334 -6.90 26.78 -7.63
C ILE A 334 -5.88 27.43 -8.59
N THR A 335 -5.70 26.83 -9.76
CA THR A 335 -4.68 27.29 -10.72
C THR A 335 -5.06 28.62 -11.40
N SER A 336 -6.36 28.89 -11.58
CA SER A 336 -6.84 30.15 -12.16
C SER A 336 -6.80 31.32 -11.16
N GLU A 337 -6.78 31.03 -9.86
CA GLU A 337 -6.73 32.05 -8.80
C GLU A 337 -5.34 32.67 -8.70
N LYS A 338 -5.23 33.97 -8.98
CA LYS A 338 -3.95 34.69 -9.03
C LYS A 338 -3.22 34.70 -7.68
N LYS A 339 -3.97 34.66 -6.57
CA LYS A 339 -3.43 34.69 -5.21
C LYS A 339 -2.93 33.32 -4.72
N LEU A 340 -3.23 32.25 -5.45
CA LEU A 340 -2.85 30.89 -5.09
C LEU A 340 -1.74 30.35 -6.00
N GLN A 341 -0.90 29.45 -5.45
CA GLN A 341 0.12 28.71 -6.18
C GLN A 341 0.06 27.25 -5.76
N LEU A 342 -0.43 26.40 -6.63
CA LEU A 342 -0.38 24.95 -6.44
C LEU A 342 1.07 24.46 -6.66
N ASP A 343 1.68 23.88 -5.64
CA ASP A 343 3.06 23.37 -5.70
C ASP A 343 3.09 21.88 -5.98
N PHE A 344 2.25 21.12 -5.26
CA PHE A 344 2.29 19.65 -5.29
C PHE A 344 0.90 19.02 -5.37
N ILE A 345 0.82 17.90 -6.11
CA ILE A 345 -0.28 16.94 -6.06
C ILE A 345 0.29 15.62 -5.57
N ILE A 346 -0.24 15.08 -4.48
CA ILE A 346 0.19 13.80 -3.88
C ILE A 346 -0.99 12.83 -3.89
N ASP A 347 -0.85 11.73 -4.64
CA ASP A 347 -1.84 10.65 -4.74
C ASP A 347 -1.35 9.45 -3.93
N ILE A 348 -2.06 9.12 -2.83
CA ILE A 348 -1.65 8.10 -1.86
C ILE A 348 -2.28 6.77 -2.22
N HIS A 349 -1.45 5.76 -2.47
CA HIS A 349 -1.80 4.40 -2.86
C HIS A 349 -1.17 3.34 -1.97
N ALA A 350 -1.70 2.10 -2.02
CA ALA A 350 -1.00 0.93 -1.55
C ALA A 350 -0.57 0.02 -2.70
N ASP A 351 0.52 -0.73 -2.48
CA ASP A 351 1.08 -1.67 -3.45
C ASP A 351 1.02 -3.10 -2.90
N ILE A 352 0.53 -4.03 -3.73
CA ILE A 352 0.34 -5.45 -3.38
C ILE A 352 1.56 -6.32 -3.71
N SER A 353 2.62 -5.75 -4.30
CA SER A 353 3.78 -6.49 -4.79
C SER A 353 5.11 -5.99 -4.23
N HIS A 354 5.17 -4.72 -3.78
CA HIS A 354 6.39 -4.08 -3.29
C HIS A 354 6.33 -3.80 -1.79
N GLU A 355 7.50 -3.83 -1.16
CA GLU A 355 7.68 -3.59 0.28
C GLU A 355 8.03 -2.12 0.56
N GLY A 356 7.66 -1.65 1.75
CA GLY A 356 8.07 -0.33 2.22
C GLY A 356 7.29 0.83 1.64
N VAL A 357 7.94 1.97 1.50
CA VAL A 357 7.37 3.23 0.99
C VAL A 357 8.25 3.76 -0.13
N PHE A 358 7.66 4.15 -1.23
CA PHE A 358 8.36 4.67 -2.40
C PHE A 358 7.47 5.63 -3.21
N VAL A 359 8.07 6.32 -4.17
CA VAL A 359 7.38 7.28 -5.02
C VAL A 359 7.44 6.85 -6.48
N ARG A 360 6.33 7.03 -7.20
CA ARG A 360 6.29 7.06 -8.66
C ARG A 360 6.15 8.51 -9.10
N GLY A 361 7.13 9.02 -9.82
CA GLY A 361 7.20 10.38 -10.33
C GLY A 361 7.17 10.44 -11.84
N ASN A 362 7.19 11.67 -12.39
CA ASN A 362 7.29 11.90 -13.82
C ASN A 362 8.76 12.08 -14.24
N SER A 363 9.13 11.63 -15.43
CA SER A 363 10.39 12.01 -16.07
C SER A 363 10.18 13.25 -16.93
N TYR A 364 11.23 14.04 -17.05
CA TYR A 364 11.28 15.26 -17.86
C TYR A 364 12.59 15.29 -18.62
N ASP A 365 12.56 15.73 -19.88
CA ASP A 365 13.77 15.90 -20.70
C ASP A 365 14.61 17.09 -20.23
N ASP A 366 13.96 18.11 -19.65
CA ASP A 366 14.64 19.23 -18.99
C ASP A 366 15.23 18.80 -17.65
N VAL A 367 16.56 18.85 -17.56
CA VAL A 367 17.33 18.46 -16.37
C VAL A 367 16.96 19.30 -15.15
N TYR A 368 16.78 20.62 -15.29
CA TYR A 368 16.41 21.49 -14.18
C TYR A 368 14.99 21.20 -13.66
N ARG A 369 14.09 20.88 -14.57
CA ARG A 369 12.74 20.47 -14.23
C ARG A 369 12.75 19.13 -13.48
N PHE A 370 13.57 18.17 -13.92
CA PHE A 370 13.72 16.88 -13.26
C PHE A 370 14.40 17.00 -11.89
N GLU A 371 15.47 17.79 -11.76
CA GLU A 371 16.13 18.07 -10.49
C GLU A 371 15.16 18.67 -9.47
N ARG A 372 14.34 19.65 -9.88
CA ARG A 372 13.29 20.22 -9.02
C ARG A 372 12.28 19.17 -8.59
N HIS A 373 11.84 18.30 -9.51
CA HIS A 373 10.91 17.22 -9.24
C HIS A 373 11.47 16.20 -8.23
N ALA A 374 12.76 15.98 -8.18
CA ALA A 374 13.42 15.06 -7.25
C ALA A 374 13.57 15.62 -5.81
N VAL A 375 13.30 16.90 -5.58
CA VAL A 375 13.54 17.53 -4.27
C VAL A 375 12.59 17.03 -3.19
N LEU A 376 11.27 17.03 -3.42
CA LEU A 376 10.30 16.55 -2.41
C LEU A 376 10.51 15.07 -2.06
N PRO A 377 10.71 14.14 -3.00
CA PRO A 377 11.08 12.76 -2.71
C PRO A 377 12.30 12.62 -1.79
N LYS A 378 13.30 13.50 -1.92
CA LYS A 378 14.44 13.53 -1.01
C LYS A 378 14.04 13.89 0.43
N PHE A 379 13.13 14.86 0.63
CA PHE A 379 12.62 15.18 1.97
C PHE A 379 11.75 14.05 2.53
N LEU A 380 10.94 13.39 1.70
CA LEU A 380 10.18 12.21 2.09
C LEU A 380 11.12 11.10 2.58
N SER A 381 12.20 10.81 1.86
CA SER A 381 13.17 9.78 2.24
C SER A 381 13.85 10.03 3.59
N LEU A 382 13.99 11.29 4.00
CA LEU A 382 14.55 11.67 5.30
C LEU A 382 13.58 11.52 6.48
N ARG A 383 12.26 11.41 6.20
CA ARG A 383 11.20 11.36 7.21
C ARG A 383 10.44 10.05 7.28
N LEU A 384 10.55 9.22 6.24
CA LEU A 384 9.85 7.94 6.14
C LEU A 384 10.83 6.78 6.35
N GLU A 385 10.82 6.19 7.55
CA GLU A 385 11.73 5.13 7.96
C GLU A 385 11.72 3.89 7.06
N ALA A 386 10.59 3.67 6.37
CA ALA A 386 10.39 2.52 5.48
C ALA A 386 10.70 2.84 4.02
N TRP A 387 11.36 3.96 3.73
CA TRP A 387 11.66 4.39 2.37
C TRP A 387 12.51 3.38 1.59
N ARG A 388 12.12 3.13 0.34
CA ARG A 388 12.79 2.23 -0.60
C ARG A 388 13.17 3.00 -1.87
N ALA A 389 14.38 3.56 -1.87
CA ALA A 389 14.87 4.34 -3.00
C ALA A 389 14.94 3.51 -4.30
N GLU A 390 15.28 2.24 -4.18
CA GLU A 390 15.39 1.28 -5.29
C GLU A 390 14.06 0.94 -5.97
N GLN A 391 12.95 1.27 -5.33
CA GLN A 391 11.59 1.06 -5.88
C GLN A 391 10.97 2.35 -6.40
N CYS A 392 11.66 3.50 -6.25
CA CYS A 392 11.21 4.75 -6.83
C CYS A 392 11.38 4.72 -8.35
N VAL A 393 10.30 5.02 -9.06
CA VAL A 393 10.27 5.00 -10.54
C VAL A 393 9.85 6.37 -11.05
N TYR A 394 10.62 6.90 -11.99
CA TYR A 394 10.32 8.14 -12.71
C TYR A 394 10.21 7.82 -14.20
N ASN A 395 9.01 7.91 -14.73
CA ASN A 395 8.75 7.54 -16.12
C ASN A 395 7.68 8.43 -16.79
N ALA A 396 7.66 8.33 -18.13
CA ALA A 396 6.69 9.02 -19.00
C ALA A 396 5.91 8.02 -19.89
N GLU A 397 5.71 6.78 -19.42
CA GLU A 397 5.05 5.73 -20.18
C GLU A 397 3.65 6.15 -20.67
N PRO A 398 3.32 5.94 -21.97
CA PRO A 398 2.02 6.28 -22.53
C PRO A 398 0.85 5.56 -21.86
N ALA A 399 1.03 4.29 -21.44
CA ALA A 399 0.02 3.50 -20.71
C ALA A 399 -0.40 4.14 -19.38
N LEU A 400 0.42 5.03 -18.81
CA LEU A 400 0.16 5.75 -17.58
C LEU A 400 -0.37 7.18 -17.82
N ALA A 401 -0.65 7.58 -19.06
CA ALA A 401 -1.13 8.92 -19.39
C ALA A 401 -2.43 9.29 -18.64
N GLY A 402 -3.27 8.31 -18.37
CA GLY A 402 -4.51 8.50 -17.59
C GLY A 402 -4.34 8.46 -16.07
N SER A 403 -3.12 8.33 -15.53
CA SER A 403 -2.89 8.37 -14.08
C SER A 403 -2.95 9.81 -13.55
N ALA A 404 -3.28 9.93 -12.24
CA ALA A 404 -3.37 11.22 -11.57
C ALA A 404 -2.09 12.06 -11.73
N ARG A 405 -0.93 11.46 -11.46
CA ARG A 405 0.36 12.16 -11.55
C ARG A 405 0.70 12.69 -12.95
N ARG A 406 0.12 12.09 -14.02
CA ARG A 406 0.34 12.48 -15.40
C ARG A 406 -0.71 13.47 -15.92
N ALA A 407 -1.97 13.22 -15.59
CA ALA A 407 -3.10 13.92 -16.19
C ALA A 407 -3.60 15.15 -15.42
N LEU A 408 -3.31 15.22 -14.10
CA LEU A 408 -3.81 16.31 -13.26
C LEU A 408 -2.92 17.55 -13.21
N PRO A 409 -1.57 17.43 -13.16
CA PRO A 409 -0.76 18.61 -12.86
C PRO A 409 -0.81 19.63 -14.00
N PRO A 410 -1.16 20.90 -13.68
CA PRO A 410 -0.94 22.02 -14.59
C PRO A 410 0.55 22.21 -14.89
N PRO A 411 0.93 22.94 -15.94
CA PRO A 411 2.31 23.27 -16.23
C PRO A 411 3.03 23.84 -14.99
N GLY A 412 4.19 23.30 -14.67
CA GLY A 412 4.99 23.76 -13.53
C GLY A 412 4.65 23.12 -12.17
N VAL A 413 3.54 22.40 -12.02
CA VAL A 413 3.17 21.68 -10.80
C VAL A 413 3.83 20.30 -10.75
N ASP A 414 4.29 19.89 -9.56
CA ASP A 414 4.87 18.57 -9.35
C ASP A 414 3.82 17.60 -8.79
N ALA A 415 3.70 16.42 -9.43
CA ALA A 415 2.74 15.40 -9.00
C ALA A 415 3.39 14.03 -8.80
N TYR A 416 3.01 13.36 -7.71
CA TYR A 416 3.57 12.08 -7.29
C TYR A 416 2.48 11.10 -6.89
N THR A 417 2.72 9.82 -7.18
CA THR A 417 2.04 8.73 -6.48
C THR A 417 2.93 8.29 -5.32
N LEU A 418 2.47 8.47 -4.09
CA LEU A 418 3.09 7.91 -2.90
C LEU A 418 2.55 6.50 -2.68
N ALA A 419 3.34 5.49 -3.00
CA ALA A 419 2.97 4.09 -2.88
C ALA A 419 3.53 3.49 -1.58
N VAL A 420 2.70 2.73 -0.87
CA VAL A 420 3.06 2.09 0.39
C VAL A 420 2.68 0.62 0.34
N SER A 421 3.54 -0.26 0.85
CA SER A 421 3.24 -1.68 0.93
C SER A 421 1.93 -1.96 1.65
N LEU A 422 1.10 -2.85 1.09
CA LEU A 422 -0.13 -3.32 1.74
C LEU A 422 0.13 -4.10 3.05
N ALA A 423 1.33 -4.60 3.27
CA ALA A 423 1.63 -5.48 4.40
C ALA A 423 2.78 -5.02 5.29
N GLY A 424 3.88 -4.51 4.71
CA GLY A 424 5.05 -4.19 5.52
C GLY A 424 6.35 -4.11 4.74
N ARG A 425 7.46 -4.43 5.42
CA ARG A 425 8.80 -4.44 4.84
C ARG A 425 9.74 -5.43 5.53
N ARG A 426 10.76 -5.88 4.83
CA ARG A 426 11.94 -6.48 5.47
C ARG A 426 12.89 -5.39 5.97
N LEU A 427 13.55 -5.66 7.10
CA LEU A 427 14.61 -4.78 7.61
C LEU A 427 15.87 -4.83 6.74
N SER A 428 16.20 -6.03 6.26
CA SER A 428 17.31 -6.31 5.35
C SER A 428 16.90 -7.44 4.39
N PRO A 429 17.62 -7.73 3.29
CA PRO A 429 17.26 -8.80 2.35
C PRO A 429 16.99 -10.16 3.00
N THR A 430 17.75 -10.51 4.06
CA THR A 430 17.61 -11.74 4.84
C THR A 430 17.00 -11.54 6.23
N GLY A 431 16.66 -10.30 6.58
CA GLY A 431 16.15 -9.93 7.90
C GLY A 431 14.66 -10.25 8.09
N PRO A 432 14.16 -10.03 9.32
CA PRO A 432 12.76 -10.29 9.64
C PRO A 432 11.83 -9.36 8.88
N TYR A 433 10.65 -9.88 8.54
CA TYR A 433 9.57 -9.09 7.96
C TYR A 433 8.82 -8.34 9.07
N ILE A 434 8.68 -7.03 8.92
CA ILE A 434 7.92 -6.18 9.84
C ILE A 434 6.59 -5.85 9.18
N HIS A 435 5.53 -6.38 9.74
CA HIS A 435 4.16 -6.04 9.32
C HIS A 435 3.79 -4.63 9.79
N TYR A 436 3.15 -3.87 8.89
CA TYR A 436 2.56 -2.60 9.26
C TYR A 436 1.25 -2.81 10.02
N THR A 437 1.10 -2.04 11.08
CA THR A 437 -0.14 -1.83 11.81
C THR A 437 -0.82 -0.56 11.31
N GLU A 438 -2.06 -0.33 11.72
CA GLU A 438 -2.80 0.91 11.43
C GLU A 438 -2.01 2.14 11.90
N ASP A 439 -1.42 2.08 13.11
CA ASP A 439 -0.56 3.14 13.62
C ASP A 439 0.74 3.31 12.81
N ALA A 440 1.32 2.23 12.26
CA ALA A 440 2.47 2.34 11.38
C ALA A 440 2.12 3.13 10.10
N TYR A 441 0.96 2.90 9.51
CA TYR A 441 0.48 3.71 8.39
C TYR A 441 0.21 5.17 8.80
N ALA A 442 -0.41 5.41 9.96
CA ALA A 442 -0.62 6.76 10.47
C ALA A 442 0.71 7.50 10.71
N ARG A 443 1.78 6.81 11.17
CA ARG A 443 3.13 7.40 11.28
C ARG A 443 3.68 7.83 9.91
N ILE A 444 3.41 7.08 8.84
CA ILE A 444 3.79 7.48 7.47
C ILE A 444 3.09 8.80 7.11
N GLY A 445 1.78 8.93 7.36
CA GLY A 445 1.04 10.18 7.15
C GLY A 445 1.65 11.37 7.91
N ARG A 446 1.99 11.17 9.19
CA ARG A 446 2.72 12.18 10.00
C ARG A 446 4.07 12.54 9.37
N GLY A 447 4.77 11.56 8.82
CA GLY A 447 6.05 11.74 8.13
C GLY A 447 5.93 12.60 6.88
N VAL A 448 4.84 12.45 6.11
CA VAL A 448 4.56 13.28 4.92
C VAL A 448 4.44 14.76 5.29
N VAL A 449 3.67 15.10 6.34
CA VAL A 449 3.54 16.49 6.80
C VAL A 449 4.89 17.06 7.26
N LYS A 450 5.69 16.26 8.00
CA LYS A 450 7.03 16.67 8.42
C LYS A 450 7.97 16.92 7.21
N ALA A 451 7.90 16.09 6.18
CA ALA A 451 8.69 16.24 4.97
C ALA A 451 8.31 17.51 4.20
N LEU A 452 7.01 17.79 4.06
CA LEU A 452 6.50 19.02 3.47
C LEU A 452 6.99 20.25 4.27
N CYS A 453 6.88 20.22 5.59
CA CYS A 453 7.36 21.32 6.44
C CYS A 453 8.87 21.56 6.27
N ASP A 454 9.68 20.50 6.20
CA ASP A 454 11.12 20.63 5.96
C ASP A 454 11.44 21.16 4.56
N TYR A 455 10.67 20.74 3.53
CA TYR A 455 10.77 21.30 2.19
C TYR A 455 10.51 22.80 2.18
N TYR A 456 9.40 23.25 2.78
CA TYR A 456 9.05 24.66 2.81
C TYR A 456 9.99 25.51 3.67
N ARG A 457 10.59 24.93 4.72
CA ARG A 457 11.72 25.56 5.44
C ARG A 457 12.96 25.68 4.56
N HIS A 458 13.24 24.67 3.75
CA HIS A 458 14.41 24.69 2.84
C HIS A 458 14.31 25.79 1.81
N ILE A 459 13.13 26.03 1.26
CA ILE A 459 12.92 27.11 0.28
C ILE A 459 12.61 28.46 0.92
N GLY A 460 12.55 28.55 2.27
CA GLY A 460 12.42 29.80 3.02
C GLY A 460 10.97 30.33 3.16
N VAL A 461 9.96 29.51 2.85
CA VAL A 461 8.53 29.87 3.03
C VAL A 461 8.11 29.68 4.47
N VAL A 462 8.50 28.58 5.10
CA VAL A 462 8.30 28.34 6.53
C VAL A 462 9.57 28.79 7.28
N PRO A 463 9.45 29.53 8.39
CA PRO A 463 10.60 29.99 9.17
C PRO A 463 11.46 28.84 9.67
N PRO A 464 12.78 29.07 9.86
CA PRO A 464 13.65 28.08 10.49
C PRO A 464 13.21 27.84 11.94
N ARG A 465 13.54 26.65 12.49
CA ARG A 465 13.24 26.32 13.88
C ARG A 465 13.92 27.29 14.83
N VAL A 466 13.17 27.77 15.84
CA VAL A 466 13.73 28.57 16.92
C VAL A 466 14.75 27.70 17.68
N GLY A 467 15.98 28.17 17.81
CA GLY A 467 17.06 27.44 18.49
C GLY A 467 17.88 26.47 17.62
N ALA A 468 17.56 26.32 16.35
CA ALA A 468 18.43 25.56 15.45
C ALA A 468 19.75 26.33 15.26
N PRO A 469 20.94 25.68 15.40
CA PRO A 469 22.21 26.35 15.15
C PRO A 469 22.20 26.91 13.74
N ARG A 470 22.37 28.23 13.59
CA ARG A 470 22.49 28.87 12.27
C ARG A 470 23.69 28.22 11.58
N LYS A 471 23.45 27.34 10.61
CA LYS A 471 24.50 26.93 9.69
C LYS A 471 25.03 28.22 9.08
N HIS A 472 26.29 28.54 9.37
CA HIS A 472 26.97 29.74 8.89
C HIS A 472 26.63 29.92 7.39
N ARG A 473 25.89 31.00 7.10
CA ARG A 473 25.61 31.41 5.73
C ARG A 473 26.99 31.66 5.12
N GLU A 474 27.44 30.75 4.26
CA GLU A 474 28.72 30.91 3.56
C GLU A 474 28.78 32.32 3.02
N THR A 475 29.71 33.12 3.54
CA THR A 475 29.88 34.51 3.12
C THR A 475 29.99 34.55 1.61
N ARG A 476 29.45 35.57 0.97
CA ARG A 476 29.46 35.79 -0.51
C ARG A 476 30.86 35.55 -1.11
N SER A 477 31.91 35.75 -0.30
CA SER A 477 33.32 35.51 -0.67
C SER A 477 33.67 34.00 -0.82
N ARG A 478 33.12 33.10 0.04
CA ARG A 478 33.33 31.64 -0.07
C ARG A 478 32.53 31.07 -1.25
N ARG A 479 31.31 31.58 -1.48
CA ARG A 479 30.51 31.20 -2.67
C ARG A 479 31.19 31.66 -3.97
N ARG A 480 31.79 32.88 -3.99
CA ARG A 480 32.59 33.35 -5.13
C ARG A 480 33.87 32.52 -5.35
N ARG A 481 34.55 32.10 -4.27
CA ARG A 481 35.74 31.23 -4.39
C ARG A 481 35.38 29.82 -4.86
N ARG A 482 34.28 29.21 -4.40
CA ARG A 482 33.82 27.92 -4.91
C ARG A 482 33.34 28.01 -6.36
N ARG A 483 32.66 29.08 -6.73
CA ARG A 483 32.27 29.31 -8.12
C ARG A 483 33.48 29.54 -9.04
N ALA A 484 34.45 30.30 -8.61
CA ALA A 484 35.72 30.51 -9.35
C ALA A 484 36.54 29.22 -9.43
N HIS A 485 36.54 28.36 -8.40
CA HIS A 485 37.21 27.05 -8.45
C HIS A 485 36.48 26.11 -9.42
N TYR A 486 35.15 26.07 -9.40
CA TYR A 486 34.33 25.27 -10.32
C TYR A 486 34.42 25.77 -11.78
N GLU A 487 34.49 27.09 -11.98
CA GLU A 487 34.71 27.69 -13.31
C GLU A 487 36.13 27.47 -13.80
N ARG A 488 37.12 27.40 -12.91
CA ARG A 488 38.51 27.08 -13.24
C ARG A 488 38.70 25.60 -13.60
N GLU A 489 38.00 24.69 -12.95
CA GLU A 489 37.95 23.27 -13.34
C GLU A 489 37.21 23.06 -14.67
N ARG A 490 36.24 23.90 -14.99
CA ARG A 490 35.54 23.88 -16.29
C ARG A 490 36.35 24.47 -17.46
N SER A 491 37.32 25.35 -17.19
CA SER A 491 38.17 25.96 -18.20
C SER A 491 39.39 25.11 -18.60
N VAL A 492 39.67 24.01 -17.88
CA VAL A 492 40.59 22.97 -18.33
C VAL A 492 39.88 22.20 -19.44
N SER A 493 40.29 22.49 -20.67
CA SER A 493 39.75 22.00 -21.93
C SER A 493 39.34 20.52 -21.89
N TRP A 494 38.06 20.26 -22.06
CA TRP A 494 37.55 18.92 -22.29
C TRP A 494 37.91 18.50 -23.73
N SER A 495 38.96 17.69 -23.88
CA SER A 495 39.24 17.01 -25.15
C SER A 495 38.13 15.98 -25.42
N PRO A 496 37.78 15.69 -26.69
CA PRO A 496 36.72 14.72 -27.05
C PRO A 496 36.92 13.33 -26.43
N GLU A 497 38.17 12.91 -26.20
CA GLU A 497 38.52 11.61 -25.59
C GLU A 497 38.07 11.48 -24.13
N ARG A 498 38.03 12.57 -23.36
CA ARG A 498 37.52 12.54 -21.98
C ARG A 498 35.99 12.43 -21.89
N ARG A 499 35.25 12.83 -22.93
CA ARG A 499 33.79 12.63 -23.00
C ARG A 499 33.42 11.14 -23.09
N VAL A 500 34.18 10.35 -23.79
CA VAL A 500 33.98 8.90 -23.91
C VAL A 500 34.27 8.18 -22.59
N LEU A 501 35.28 8.65 -21.84
CA LEU A 501 35.59 8.07 -20.52
C LEU A 501 34.52 8.41 -19.45
N ALA A 502 33.99 9.63 -19.46
CA ALA A 502 32.93 10.02 -18.53
C ALA A 502 31.59 9.26 -18.79
N ALA A 503 31.27 9.00 -20.07
CA ALA A 503 30.12 8.19 -20.45
C ALA A 503 30.26 6.71 -20.06
N ARG A 504 31.52 6.19 -20.00
CA ARG A 504 31.81 4.81 -19.56
C ARG A 504 31.70 4.62 -18.02
N VAL A 505 31.91 5.66 -17.24
CA VAL A 505 31.85 5.60 -15.77
C VAL A 505 30.40 5.61 -15.26
N LEU A 506 29.44 6.02 -16.10
CA LEU A 506 28.00 6.06 -15.74
C LEU A 506 27.19 4.84 -16.20
N SER A 507 27.83 3.87 -16.86
CA SER A 507 27.20 2.59 -17.21
C SER A 507 27.68 1.52 -16.22
N PRO A 508 26.80 0.68 -15.67
CA PRO A 508 27.22 -0.44 -14.82
C PRO A 508 28.08 -1.40 -15.63
N PRO A 509 29.18 -1.94 -15.06
CA PRO A 509 30.04 -2.89 -15.77
C PRO A 509 29.28 -4.18 -16.08
N LEU A 510 29.37 -4.62 -17.31
CA LEU A 510 28.97 -5.95 -17.73
C LEU A 510 29.77 -7.00 -16.92
N PRO A 511 29.19 -8.11 -16.50
CA PRO A 511 29.89 -9.14 -15.75
C PRO A 511 31.00 -9.73 -16.62
N GLN A 512 32.24 -9.56 -16.18
CA GLN A 512 33.39 -10.24 -16.75
C GLN A 512 33.32 -11.72 -16.38
N THR A 513 33.36 -12.59 -17.37
CA THR A 513 33.55 -14.03 -17.21
C THR A 513 34.92 -14.30 -16.63
N SER A 514 34.95 -14.84 -15.42
CA SER A 514 36.16 -15.32 -14.78
C SER A 514 36.69 -16.57 -15.49
N PRO A 515 38.02 -16.72 -15.68
CA PRO A 515 38.60 -17.95 -16.21
C PRO A 515 38.51 -19.09 -15.15
N ALA A 516 38.27 -20.31 -15.61
CA ALA A 516 38.13 -21.50 -14.83
C ALA A 516 39.35 -21.78 -13.91
N PRO A 517 39.16 -22.24 -12.67
CA PRO A 517 40.27 -22.59 -11.81
C PRO A 517 40.90 -23.94 -12.21
N ARG A 518 42.25 -23.93 -12.28
CA ARG A 518 43.07 -25.12 -12.46
C ARG A 518 42.92 -26.07 -11.30
N ALA A 519 42.78 -27.37 -11.62
CA ALA A 519 42.68 -28.46 -10.68
C ALA A 519 44.00 -28.62 -9.86
N LEU A 520 43.87 -28.79 -8.54
CA LEU A 520 44.92 -29.28 -7.64
C LEU A 520 44.66 -30.72 -7.24
N PRO A 521 45.73 -31.52 -6.99
CA PRO A 521 45.65 -32.96 -6.81
C PRO A 521 45.11 -33.37 -5.43
N PRO A 522 44.65 -34.64 -5.25
CA PRO A 522 43.96 -35.10 -4.05
C PRO A 522 44.90 -35.31 -2.86
N ARG A 523 44.49 -34.84 -1.68
CA ARG A 523 45.12 -35.18 -0.40
C ARG A 523 44.28 -36.20 0.36
N THR A 524 44.98 -37.23 0.78
CA THR A 524 44.59 -38.41 1.53
C THR A 524 43.88 -38.14 2.87
N ALA A 525 42.89 -38.96 3.16
CA ALA A 525 42.13 -39.02 4.41
C ALA A 525 42.99 -39.41 5.62
N ARG A 526 42.76 -38.72 6.75
CA ARG A 526 43.09 -39.24 8.08
C ARG A 526 41.83 -39.15 8.96
N HIS A 527 41.46 -40.33 9.48
CA HIS A 527 40.42 -40.48 10.51
C HIS A 527 40.88 -39.83 11.83
N SER A 528 39.97 -39.07 12.47
CA SER A 528 40.07 -38.79 13.90
C SER A 528 38.69 -38.90 14.56
N VAL A 529 38.70 -39.73 15.61
CA VAL A 529 37.59 -40.11 16.46
C VAL A 529 37.15 -38.93 17.32
N LEU A 530 35.86 -38.59 17.32
CA LEU A 530 35.27 -37.61 18.23
C LEU A 530 34.68 -38.31 19.47
N ARG A 531 35.25 -37.98 20.62
CA ARG A 531 34.71 -38.31 21.95
C ARG A 531 33.58 -37.32 22.30
N ALA A 532 32.47 -37.84 22.79
CA ALA A 532 31.37 -37.12 23.40
C ALA A 532 31.79 -36.42 24.71
N ARG A 533 31.30 -35.22 24.96
CA ARG A 533 31.35 -34.53 26.25
C ARG A 533 29.94 -34.42 26.85
N PRO A 534 29.79 -34.50 28.18
CA PRO A 534 28.53 -34.57 28.89
C PRO A 534 27.92 -33.20 29.16
N GLN A 535 26.58 -33.17 29.28
CA GLN A 535 25.78 -31.99 29.68
C GLN A 535 25.90 -31.71 31.18
N PRO A 536 25.86 -30.45 31.64
CA PRO A 536 25.73 -30.08 33.03
C PRO A 536 24.26 -29.96 33.47
N PRO A 537 23.96 -30.06 34.76
CA PRO A 537 22.62 -30.19 35.31
C PRO A 537 21.87 -28.86 35.48
N LEU A 538 20.53 -28.99 35.50
CA LEU A 538 19.55 -27.95 35.79
C LEU A 538 19.72 -27.42 37.22
N HIS A 539 19.78 -26.07 37.35
CA HIS A 539 19.57 -25.39 38.63
C HIS A 539 18.36 -24.48 38.54
N ASP A 540 17.41 -24.71 39.46
CA ASP A 540 16.31 -23.82 39.80
C ASP A 540 16.85 -22.50 40.32
N ASN A 541 16.33 -21.37 39.78
CA ASN A 541 16.42 -20.11 40.45
C ASN A 541 15.14 -19.27 40.28
N VAL A 542 14.58 -18.97 41.43
CA VAL A 542 13.43 -18.19 41.76
C VAL A 542 13.55 -16.78 41.21
N LEU A 543 12.50 -16.31 40.51
CA LEU A 543 12.38 -14.92 40.01
C LEU A 543 11.74 -14.00 41.07
N PRO A 544 12.16 -12.73 41.17
CA PRO A 544 11.45 -11.75 41.99
C PRO A 544 10.21 -11.20 41.29
N ILE A 545 9.16 -11.04 42.09
CA ILE A 545 7.86 -10.44 41.74
C ILE A 545 8.04 -8.96 41.43
N ILE A 546 7.72 -8.55 40.18
CA ILE A 546 7.47 -7.16 39.83
C ILE A 546 5.99 -7.01 39.53
N THR A 547 5.29 -6.33 40.41
CA THR A 547 3.91 -5.90 40.26
C THR A 547 3.82 -4.78 39.21
N GLY A 548 3.28 -5.10 38.06
CA GLY A 548 2.87 -4.15 37.02
C GLY A 548 1.70 -4.76 36.25
N THR A 549 0.50 -4.27 36.52
CA THR A 549 -0.73 -4.69 35.86
C THR A 549 -0.75 -4.19 34.40
N ALA A 550 -0.15 -4.97 33.52
CA ALA A 550 -0.41 -4.85 32.09
C ALA A 550 -1.59 -5.76 31.72
N VAL A 551 -2.71 -5.16 31.36
CA VAL A 551 -3.87 -5.87 30.82
C VAL A 551 -3.43 -6.54 29.52
N ARG A 552 -3.18 -7.85 29.57
CA ARG A 552 -2.92 -8.68 28.38
C ARG A 552 -4.24 -8.86 27.65
N THR A 553 -4.38 -8.25 26.46
CA THR A 553 -5.45 -8.62 25.54
C THR A 553 -5.31 -10.11 25.18
N PRO A 554 -6.37 -10.92 25.31
CA PRO A 554 -6.30 -12.33 24.96
C PRO A 554 -5.98 -12.49 23.47
N ARG A 555 -4.97 -13.29 23.16
CA ARG A 555 -4.65 -13.69 21.79
C ARG A 555 -5.60 -14.78 21.35
N LEU A 556 -5.95 -14.80 20.06
CA LEU A 556 -6.67 -15.92 19.44
C LEU A 556 -5.85 -17.20 19.63
N SER A 557 -6.45 -18.27 20.11
CA SER A 557 -5.79 -19.57 20.17
C SER A 557 -5.70 -20.12 18.75
N VAL A 558 -4.48 -20.29 18.25
CA VAL A 558 -4.23 -20.85 16.93
C VAL A 558 -3.69 -22.25 17.12
N VAL A 559 -4.45 -23.26 16.68
CA VAL A 559 -4.01 -24.66 16.70
C VAL A 559 -3.00 -24.86 15.56
N ASP A 560 -1.89 -25.54 15.84
CA ASP A 560 -0.90 -25.90 14.83
C ASP A 560 -1.46 -26.96 13.87
N MET A 561 -1.72 -26.54 12.63
CA MET A 561 -2.28 -27.37 11.57
C MET A 561 -1.25 -27.79 10.51
N SER A 562 0.03 -27.47 10.72
CA SER A 562 1.09 -27.75 9.72
C SER A 562 1.18 -29.21 9.30
N ALA A 563 0.84 -30.15 10.19
CA ALA A 563 0.81 -31.59 9.90
C ALA A 563 -0.30 -32.01 8.90
N TYR A 564 -1.33 -31.19 8.74
CA TYR A 564 -2.49 -31.48 7.87
C TYR A 564 -2.37 -30.88 6.47
N ILE A 565 -1.40 -30.02 6.22
CA ILE A 565 -1.17 -29.44 4.90
C ILE A 565 -0.28 -30.39 4.13
N ARG A 566 -0.85 -31.13 3.17
CA ARG A 566 -0.11 -32.05 2.30
C ARG A 566 0.84 -31.25 1.42
N THR A 567 2.15 -31.40 1.65
CA THR A 567 3.17 -31.05 0.66
C THR A 567 3.03 -32.02 -0.51
N PRO A 568 2.91 -31.57 -1.78
CA PRO A 568 2.92 -32.48 -2.89
C PRO A 568 4.25 -33.25 -2.91
N ALA A 569 4.17 -34.57 -2.90
CA ALA A 569 5.35 -35.43 -3.04
C ALA A 569 6.04 -35.08 -4.37
N SER A 570 7.34 -34.83 -4.33
CA SER A 570 8.14 -34.63 -5.54
C SER A 570 7.99 -35.83 -6.46
N PRO A 571 7.65 -35.67 -7.74
CA PRO A 571 7.52 -36.81 -8.63
C PRO A 571 8.89 -37.48 -8.81
N GLN A 572 8.99 -38.76 -8.39
CA GLN A 572 10.12 -39.59 -8.75
C GLN A 572 10.19 -39.71 -10.27
N ARG A 573 11.29 -39.30 -10.87
CA ARG A 573 11.53 -39.48 -12.31
C ARG A 573 11.59 -40.98 -12.62
N PRO A 574 10.79 -41.50 -13.59
CA PRO A 574 11.00 -42.87 -14.08
C PRO A 574 12.34 -42.94 -14.83
N ARG A 575 13.17 -43.90 -14.47
CA ARG A 575 14.36 -44.27 -15.25
C ARG A 575 13.87 -45.02 -16.50
N PHE A 576 13.97 -44.36 -17.66
CA PHE A 576 13.87 -45.07 -18.95
C PHE A 576 15.26 -45.34 -19.47
N SER A 577 15.55 -46.64 -19.67
CA SER A 577 16.69 -47.18 -20.41
C SER A 577 16.52 -46.97 -21.92
N GLY A 578 17.64 -46.72 -22.56
CA GLY A 578 17.85 -46.17 -23.87
C GLY A 578 17.19 -46.81 -25.09
N SER A 579 17.09 -46.02 -26.13
CA SER A 579 17.52 -46.37 -27.50
C SER A 579 17.71 -45.10 -28.32
N ARG A 580 18.78 -45.14 -29.12
CA ARG A 580 19.20 -44.07 -30.05
C ARG A 580 18.24 -43.98 -31.22
N PHE A 581 17.85 -42.72 -31.61
CA PHE A 581 17.68 -42.35 -33.02
C PHE A 581 18.04 -40.89 -33.23
N HIS A 582 18.90 -40.68 -34.24
CA HIS A 582 19.29 -39.36 -34.78
C HIS A 582 18.10 -38.70 -35.49
N ASN A 583 17.86 -37.42 -35.27
CA ASN A 583 17.63 -36.50 -36.39
C ASN A 583 17.92 -35.05 -36.02
N LYS A 584 18.66 -34.40 -36.92
CA LYS A 584 19.05 -33.00 -36.90
C LYS A 584 17.89 -32.14 -37.40
N HIS A 585 17.45 -31.15 -36.63
CA HIS A 585 17.02 -29.87 -37.22
C HIS A 585 17.16 -28.75 -36.15
N ALA A 586 17.91 -27.75 -36.55
CA ALA A 586 18.17 -26.56 -35.76
C ALA A 586 16.94 -25.65 -35.69
N LEU A 587 16.48 -25.32 -34.49
CA LEU A 587 15.57 -24.20 -34.28
C LEU A 587 16.18 -23.25 -33.24
N ARG A 588 16.35 -22.01 -33.69
CA ARG A 588 16.90 -20.89 -32.92
C ARG A 588 16.09 -20.66 -31.64
N ARG A 589 16.76 -20.67 -30.49
CA ARG A 589 16.21 -20.23 -29.22
C ARG A 589 16.17 -18.70 -29.18
N ALA A 590 14.99 -18.13 -29.15
CA ALA A 590 14.76 -16.77 -28.71
C ALA A 590 14.78 -16.73 -27.16
N ARG A 591 15.53 -15.79 -26.59
CA ARG A 591 15.54 -15.52 -25.15
C ARG A 591 14.21 -14.87 -24.73
N PRO A 592 13.64 -15.18 -23.58
CA PRO A 592 12.49 -14.46 -23.06
C PRO A 592 12.91 -13.05 -22.65
N ARG A 593 12.20 -12.05 -23.12
CA ARG A 593 12.27 -10.67 -22.61
C ARG A 593 11.50 -10.63 -21.27
N ASP A 594 12.09 -9.97 -20.29
CA ASP A 594 11.42 -9.60 -19.03
C ASP A 594 10.23 -8.70 -19.35
N ILE A 595 9.02 -9.23 -19.18
CA ILE A 595 7.78 -8.47 -19.32
C ILE A 595 7.53 -7.76 -17.98
N THR A 596 7.69 -6.47 -17.96
CA THR A 596 7.27 -5.61 -16.87
C THR A 596 5.73 -5.58 -16.79
N SER A 597 5.19 -5.49 -15.59
CA SER A 597 3.82 -5.78 -15.15
C SER A 597 2.68 -4.91 -15.73
N ASP A 598 2.91 -4.13 -16.78
CA ASP A 598 1.96 -3.12 -17.28
C ASP A 598 1.48 -3.34 -18.74
N ASP A 599 1.86 -4.44 -19.43
CA ASP A 599 1.58 -4.65 -20.86
C ASP A 599 0.29 -5.42 -21.15
N TYR A 600 -0.84 -5.08 -20.52
CA TYR A 600 -2.13 -5.68 -20.92
C TYR A 600 -3.26 -4.65 -20.85
N ASP A 601 -3.37 -3.85 -21.87
CA ASP A 601 -4.63 -3.17 -22.26
C ASP A 601 -4.45 -2.42 -23.59
N THR A 602 -4.23 -3.13 -24.70
CA THR A 602 -4.55 -2.63 -26.04
C THR A 602 -4.78 -3.82 -26.95
N HIS A 603 -6.02 -4.09 -27.27
CA HIS A 603 -6.61 -4.50 -28.53
C HIS A 603 -8.04 -4.99 -28.29
N GLU A 604 -8.99 -4.10 -28.37
CA GLU A 604 -10.29 -4.38 -28.94
C GLU A 604 -10.47 -3.42 -30.11
N SER A 605 -10.31 -3.97 -31.30
CA SER A 605 -10.76 -3.39 -32.53
C SER A 605 -12.23 -3.73 -32.75
N ASP A 606 -12.97 -2.73 -33.20
CA ASP A 606 -14.35 -2.71 -33.62
C ASP A 606 -14.83 -3.93 -34.45
N SER A 607 -15.96 -4.47 -34.08
CA SER A 607 -17.06 -4.87 -34.95
C SER A 607 -18.33 -4.99 -34.13
#